data_b9611e10b13d2ab427ea6a0e4ff46aa5
#
_entry.id   b9611e10b13d2ab427ea6a0e4ff46aa5
#
_cell.length_a   1.000
_cell.length_b   1.000
_cell.length_c   1.000
_cell.angle_alpha   90.00
_cell.angle_beta   90.00
_cell.angle_gamma   90.00
#
_symmetry.space_group_name_H-M   'P 1'
#
loop_
_entity.id
_entity.type
_entity.pdbx_description
1 polymer ?
#
loop_
_entity_poly.entity_id
_entity_poly.type
_entity_poly.pdbx_seq_one_letter_code
_entity_poly.pdbx_strand_id
1 'polypeptide(L)'
;VALAVGMARGAGYGENTAAMIETRGLAELTALGEAAGADPKTFAGLAGVGDLIATCGSPLSRNYTFGSNLGKGLSVEEATKVSNGVAEGVPTTDAVVALGKQYGVPTPLATAMSHVLDDGISCAQMLSELFGEGITEE
;
A
#
# COMPACT_ATOMS: atom_id res chain seq x y z
N VAL A 1 0.79 2.09 1.50
CA VAL A 1 0.95 0.85 2.28
C VAL A 1 -0.41 0.35 2.78
N ALA A 2 -1.16 1.15 3.56
CA ALA A 2 -2.44 0.71 4.16
C ALA A 2 -3.49 0.23 3.14
N LEU A 3 -3.56 0.85 1.95
CA LEU A 3 -4.39 0.35 0.84
C LEU A 3 -4.02 -1.08 0.45
N ALA A 4 -2.73 -1.35 0.29
CA ALA A 4 -2.23 -2.65 -0.15
C ALA A 4 -2.44 -3.73 0.92
N VAL A 5 -2.17 -3.41 2.19
CA VAL A 5 -2.43 -4.32 3.31
C VAL A 5 -3.93 -4.61 3.41
N GLY A 6 -4.76 -3.58 3.35
CA GLY A 6 -6.23 -3.74 3.35
C GLY A 6 -6.70 -4.62 2.21
N MET A 7 -6.17 -4.42 1.00
CA MET A 7 -6.52 -5.23 -0.17
C MET A 7 -6.13 -6.70 0.02
N ALA A 8 -4.92 -6.98 0.50
CA ALA A 8 -4.49 -8.34 0.78
C ALA A 8 -5.39 -9.03 1.83
N ARG A 9 -5.69 -8.32 2.91
CA ARG A 9 -6.59 -8.85 3.96
C ARG A 9 -8.01 -9.07 3.46
N GLY A 10 -8.55 -8.16 2.68
CA GLY A 10 -9.86 -8.30 2.05
C GLY A 10 -9.94 -9.46 1.07
N ALA A 11 -8.83 -9.78 0.41
CA ALA A 11 -8.70 -10.91 -0.50
C ALA A 11 -8.46 -12.27 0.21
N GLY A 12 -8.30 -12.26 1.54
CA GLY A 12 -8.14 -13.48 2.33
C GLY A 12 -6.70 -13.85 2.70
N TYR A 13 -5.73 -13.01 2.35
CA TYR A 13 -4.33 -13.25 2.74
C TYR A 13 -4.11 -13.00 4.23
N GLY A 14 -3.17 -13.73 4.82
CA GLY A 14 -2.89 -13.73 6.26
C GLY A 14 -1.85 -12.69 6.71
N GLU A 15 -1.41 -12.86 7.96
CA GLU A 15 -0.50 -11.93 8.63
C GLU A 15 0.88 -11.84 7.96
N ASN A 16 1.39 -12.97 7.44
CA ASN A 16 2.72 -12.97 6.80
C ASN A 16 2.72 -12.11 5.53
N THR A 17 1.67 -12.20 4.71
CA THR A 17 1.53 -11.36 3.52
C THR A 17 1.40 -9.88 3.90
N ALA A 18 0.62 -9.57 4.93
CA ALA A 18 0.52 -8.20 5.46
C ALA A 18 1.89 -7.68 5.89
N ALA A 19 2.63 -8.47 6.67
CA ALA A 19 3.98 -8.11 7.12
C ALA A 19 4.98 -7.90 5.98
N MET A 20 4.89 -8.71 4.92
CA MET A 20 5.70 -8.53 3.71
C MET A 20 5.42 -7.18 3.03
N ILE A 21 4.16 -6.82 2.88
CA ILE A 21 3.74 -5.54 2.30
C ILE A 21 4.21 -4.38 3.18
N GLU A 22 4.02 -4.47 4.48
CA GLU A 22 4.45 -3.44 5.44
C GLU A 22 5.95 -3.23 5.39
N THR A 23 6.73 -4.31 5.37
CA THR A 23 8.19 -4.27 5.30
C THR A 23 8.65 -3.62 3.99
N ARG A 24 8.04 -3.98 2.87
CA ARG A 24 8.35 -3.38 1.57
C ARG A 24 7.96 -1.90 1.55
N GLY A 25 6.80 -1.56 2.07
CA GLY A 25 6.32 -0.18 2.15
C GLY A 25 7.21 0.70 3.02
N LEU A 26 7.68 0.20 4.15
CA LEU A 26 8.61 0.93 5.01
C LEU A 26 9.95 1.17 4.32
N ALA A 27 10.49 0.17 3.62
CA ALA A 27 11.74 0.31 2.88
C ALA A 27 11.63 1.37 1.77
N GLU A 28 10.53 1.35 1.04
CA GLU A 28 10.24 2.33 -0.02
C GLU A 28 10.08 3.75 0.52
N LEU A 29 9.32 3.89 1.61
CA LEU A 29 9.13 5.17 2.30
C LEU A 29 10.45 5.72 2.84
N THR A 30 11.28 4.87 3.43
CA THR A 30 12.60 5.25 3.96
C THR A 30 13.52 5.73 2.83
N ALA A 31 13.60 4.99 1.72
CA ALA A 31 14.41 5.37 0.58
C ALA A 31 13.99 6.72 -0.03
N LEU A 32 12.69 6.97 -0.15
CA LEU A 32 12.17 8.26 -0.60
C LEU A 32 12.50 9.38 0.38
N GLY A 33 12.31 9.13 1.67
CA GLY A 33 12.62 10.10 2.72
C GLY A 33 14.10 10.47 2.74
N GLU A 34 15.00 9.50 2.65
CA GLU A 34 16.45 9.74 2.56
C GLU A 34 16.82 10.57 1.33
N ALA A 35 16.27 10.22 0.17
CA ALA A 35 16.52 10.97 -1.07
C ALA A 35 16.02 12.43 -0.97
N ALA A 36 14.98 12.67 -0.21
CA ALA A 36 14.44 14.01 0.07
C ALA A 36 15.17 14.74 1.23
N GLY A 37 16.19 14.13 1.82
CA GLY A 37 17.01 14.73 2.89
C GLY A 37 16.58 14.41 4.31
N ALA A 38 15.67 13.48 4.53
CA ALA A 38 15.25 13.05 5.87
C ALA A 38 16.27 12.09 6.51
N ASP A 39 16.28 12.06 7.84
CA ASP A 39 17.07 11.09 8.60
C ASP A 39 16.39 9.72 8.58
N PRO A 40 17.05 8.64 8.10
CA PRO A 40 16.48 7.30 8.07
C PRO A 40 16.05 6.79 9.45
N LYS A 41 16.64 7.25 10.52
CA LYS A 41 16.25 6.90 11.90
C LYS A 41 14.83 7.35 12.23
N THR A 42 14.33 8.41 11.61
CA THR A 42 12.96 8.88 11.78
C THR A 42 11.96 7.80 11.38
N PHE A 43 12.23 7.07 10.31
CA PHE A 43 11.35 6.02 9.79
C PHE A 43 11.38 4.74 10.63
N ALA A 44 12.45 4.50 11.38
CA ALA A 44 12.57 3.37 12.30
C ALA A 44 11.86 3.61 13.65
N GLY A 45 11.42 4.84 13.91
CA GLY A 45 10.78 5.23 15.17
C GLY A 45 9.25 5.25 15.10
N LEU A 46 8.65 5.89 16.09
CA LEU A 46 7.18 5.99 16.22
C LEU A 46 6.51 6.71 15.04
N ALA A 47 7.18 7.70 14.47
CA ALA A 47 6.68 8.46 13.33
C ALA A 47 6.71 7.67 12.00
N GLY A 48 7.47 6.59 11.92
CA GLY A 48 7.56 5.70 10.76
C GLY A 48 6.92 4.35 11.04
N VAL A 49 7.68 3.42 11.60
CA VAL A 49 7.22 2.04 11.89
C VAL A 49 5.98 2.03 12.78
N GLY A 50 5.97 2.83 13.85
CA GLY A 50 4.85 2.85 14.78
C GLY A 50 3.54 3.29 14.13
N ASP A 51 3.58 4.38 13.38
CA ASP A 51 2.41 4.89 12.64
C ASP A 51 1.95 3.90 11.56
N LEU A 52 2.90 3.30 10.85
CA LEU A 52 2.60 2.30 9.82
C LEU A 52 1.86 1.09 10.40
N ILE A 53 2.36 0.52 11.51
CA ILE A 53 1.74 -0.62 12.18
C ILE A 53 0.33 -0.25 12.65
N ALA A 54 0.18 0.90 13.30
CA ALA A 54 -1.12 1.37 13.78
C ALA A 54 -2.13 1.56 12.66
N THR A 55 -1.72 2.15 11.54
CA THR A 55 -2.59 2.43 10.40
C THR A 55 -2.95 1.16 9.63
N CYS A 56 -1.98 0.30 9.36
CA CYS A 56 -2.19 -0.93 8.59
C CYS A 56 -2.95 -2.00 9.36
N GLY A 57 -2.91 -1.97 10.69
CA GLY A 57 -3.61 -2.92 11.55
C GLY A 57 -5.02 -2.49 11.96
N SER A 58 -5.49 -1.31 11.55
CA SER A 58 -6.74 -0.74 12.06
C SER A 58 -7.84 -0.68 11.00
N PRO A 59 -9.01 -1.29 11.27
CA PRO A 59 -10.19 -1.13 10.42
C PRO A 59 -10.77 0.30 10.47
N LEU A 60 -10.29 1.15 11.39
CA LEU A 60 -10.65 2.57 11.44
C LEU A 60 -9.91 3.40 10.40
N SER A 61 -8.83 2.88 9.81
CA SER A 61 -8.13 3.51 8.71
C SER A 61 -9.01 3.50 7.44
N ARG A 62 -9.26 4.67 6.86
CA ARG A 62 -9.99 4.79 5.59
C ARG A 62 -9.26 4.10 4.45
N ASN A 63 -7.94 4.23 4.40
CA ASN A 63 -7.12 3.57 3.38
C ASN A 63 -7.19 2.05 3.51
N TYR A 64 -7.07 1.52 4.72
CA TYR A 64 -7.22 0.08 4.96
C TYR A 64 -8.59 -0.42 4.52
N THR A 65 -9.67 0.26 4.92
CA THR A 65 -11.05 -0.13 4.60
C THR A 65 -11.32 -0.07 3.09
N PHE A 66 -10.84 0.97 2.42
CA PHE A 66 -10.94 1.10 0.97
C PHE A 66 -10.21 -0.05 0.26
N GLY A 67 -8.98 -0.33 0.67
CA GLY A 67 -8.21 -1.46 0.17
C GLY A 67 -8.91 -2.80 0.40
N SER A 68 -9.43 -3.02 1.61
CA SER A 68 -10.19 -4.24 1.95
C SER A 68 -11.38 -4.46 1.01
N ASN A 69 -12.11 -3.41 0.68
CA ASN A 69 -13.21 -3.49 -0.27
C ASN A 69 -12.72 -3.87 -1.68
N LEU A 70 -11.60 -3.32 -2.14
CA LEU A 70 -10.97 -3.75 -3.39
C LEU A 70 -10.60 -5.25 -3.36
N GLY A 71 -10.03 -5.69 -2.25
CA GLY A 71 -9.65 -7.10 -2.05
C GLY A 71 -10.85 -8.05 -2.05
N LYS A 72 -12.00 -7.59 -1.61
CA LYS A 72 -13.28 -8.32 -1.64
C LYS A 72 -13.93 -8.37 -3.02
N GLY A 73 -13.35 -7.71 -4.00
CA GLY A 73 -13.81 -7.73 -5.38
C GLY A 73 -14.57 -6.50 -5.84
N LEU A 74 -14.71 -5.45 -5.01
CA LEU A 74 -15.30 -4.20 -5.44
C LEU A 74 -14.37 -3.47 -6.42
N SER A 75 -14.95 -2.80 -7.41
CA SER A 75 -14.19 -1.87 -8.25
C SER A 75 -13.81 -0.61 -7.45
N VAL A 76 -12.88 0.19 -7.98
CA VAL A 76 -12.52 1.48 -7.39
C VAL A 76 -13.75 2.38 -7.24
N GLU A 77 -14.62 2.40 -8.26
CA GLU A 77 -15.86 3.17 -8.25
C GLU A 77 -16.81 2.69 -7.15
N GLU A 78 -17.02 1.39 -7.03
CA GLU A 78 -17.88 0.79 -5.99
C GLU A 78 -17.32 1.04 -4.59
N ALA A 79 -16.02 0.85 -4.39
CA ALA A 79 -15.36 1.11 -3.12
C ALA A 79 -15.47 2.59 -2.72
N THR A 80 -15.37 3.51 -3.67
CA THR A 80 -15.57 4.96 -3.44
C THR A 80 -16.98 5.28 -2.96
N LYS A 81 -17.99 4.67 -3.57
CA LYS A 81 -19.40 4.86 -3.16
C LYS A 81 -19.66 4.36 -1.74
N VAL A 82 -19.12 3.19 -1.39
CA VAL A 82 -19.30 2.58 -0.06
C VAL A 82 -18.60 3.38 1.03
N SER A 83 -17.45 3.99 0.75
CA SER A 83 -16.65 4.71 1.74
C SER A 83 -17.04 6.19 1.91
N ASN A 84 -18.12 6.67 1.29
CA ASN A 84 -18.53 8.09 1.30
C ASN A 84 -17.44 9.05 0.86
N GLY A 85 -16.65 8.66 -0.12
CA GLY A 85 -15.56 9.47 -0.67
C GLY A 85 -14.30 8.66 -0.93
N VAL A 86 -13.33 9.30 -1.57
CA VAL A 86 -12.04 8.70 -1.90
C VAL A 86 -11.13 8.73 -0.68
N ALA A 87 -10.51 7.59 -0.36
CA ALA A 87 -9.46 7.53 0.64
C ALA A 87 -8.22 8.32 0.17
N GLU A 88 -7.56 9.02 1.07
CA GLU A 88 -6.40 9.87 0.76
C GLU A 88 -5.23 9.10 0.11
N GLY A 89 -5.12 7.81 0.40
CA GLY A 89 -4.12 6.93 -0.21
C GLY A 89 -4.27 6.80 -1.73
N VAL A 90 -5.45 7.05 -2.28
CA VAL A 90 -5.69 6.94 -3.73
C VAL A 90 -4.93 8.04 -4.49
N PRO A 91 -5.15 9.35 -4.24
CA PRO A 91 -4.34 10.39 -4.88
C PRO A 91 -2.87 10.34 -4.42
N THR A 92 -2.59 9.93 -3.20
CA THR A 92 -1.22 9.80 -2.68
C THR A 92 -0.41 8.77 -3.46
N THR A 93 -1.02 7.71 -3.94
CA THR A 93 -0.33 6.67 -4.72
C THR A 93 0.36 7.27 -5.95
N ASP A 94 -0.34 8.07 -6.73
CA ASP A 94 0.23 8.73 -7.91
C ASP A 94 1.32 9.74 -7.53
N ALA A 95 1.11 10.47 -6.42
CA ALA A 95 2.10 11.41 -5.91
C ALA A 95 3.40 10.71 -5.49
N VAL A 96 3.33 9.55 -4.88
CA VAL A 96 4.50 8.75 -4.48
C VAL A 96 5.24 8.22 -5.72
N VAL A 97 4.54 7.74 -6.73
CA VAL A 97 5.16 7.32 -8.01
C VAL A 97 5.90 8.49 -8.65
N ALA A 98 5.29 9.67 -8.69
CA ALA A 98 5.90 10.87 -9.24
C ALA A 98 7.15 11.30 -8.46
N LEU A 99 7.09 11.26 -7.13
CA LEU A 99 8.26 11.54 -6.26
C LEU A 99 9.40 10.56 -6.50
N GLY A 100 9.10 9.28 -6.64
CA GLY A 100 10.10 8.26 -6.97
C GLY A 100 10.84 8.58 -8.27
N LYS A 101 10.11 8.98 -9.30
CA LYS A 101 10.70 9.42 -10.57
C LYS A 101 11.56 10.68 -10.42
N GLN A 102 11.08 11.65 -9.64
CA GLN A 102 11.80 12.90 -9.40
C GLN A 102 13.15 12.67 -8.69
N TYR A 103 13.18 11.78 -7.70
CA TYR A 103 14.38 11.50 -6.90
C TYR A 103 15.20 10.30 -7.42
N GLY A 104 14.77 9.64 -8.48
CA GLY A 104 15.43 8.44 -9.00
C GLY A 104 15.36 7.24 -8.07
N VAL A 105 14.31 7.15 -7.25
CA VAL A 105 14.08 6.07 -6.28
C VAL A 105 12.98 5.14 -6.81
N PRO A 106 13.22 3.81 -6.89
CA PRO A 106 12.17 2.87 -7.23
C PRO A 106 11.04 2.86 -6.20
N THR A 107 9.79 2.83 -6.68
CA THR A 107 8.59 2.77 -5.84
C THR A 107 7.72 1.59 -6.23
N PRO A 108 8.18 0.34 -6.02
CA PRO A 108 7.49 -0.85 -6.51
C PRO A 108 6.09 -1.02 -5.89
N LEU A 109 5.92 -0.74 -4.61
CA LEU A 109 4.60 -0.85 -3.96
C LEU A 109 3.63 0.20 -4.49
N ALA A 110 4.03 1.46 -4.57
CA ALA A 110 3.18 2.52 -5.11
C ALA A 110 2.85 2.25 -6.58
N THR A 111 3.81 1.76 -7.37
CA THR A 111 3.60 1.40 -8.78
C THR A 111 2.59 0.26 -8.92
N ALA A 112 2.72 -0.80 -8.14
CA ALA A 112 1.76 -1.91 -8.15
C ALA A 112 0.36 -1.46 -7.73
N MET A 113 0.26 -0.60 -6.73
CA MET A 113 -1.02 0.00 -6.31
C MET A 113 -1.60 0.92 -7.38
N SER A 114 -0.79 1.66 -8.10
CA SER A 114 -1.23 2.46 -9.26
C SER A 114 -1.87 1.57 -10.33
N HIS A 115 -1.30 0.41 -10.62
CA HIS A 115 -1.88 -0.56 -11.54
C HIS A 115 -3.22 -1.12 -11.04
N VAL A 116 -3.37 -1.33 -9.72
CA VAL A 116 -4.66 -1.71 -9.13
C VAL A 116 -5.71 -0.62 -9.35
N LEU A 117 -5.35 0.62 -9.05
CA LEU A 117 -6.28 1.75 -9.08
C LEU A 117 -6.66 2.17 -10.50
N ASP A 118 -5.71 2.14 -11.43
CA ASP A 118 -5.89 2.62 -12.80
C ASP A 118 -6.31 1.51 -13.77
N ASP A 119 -5.71 0.32 -13.65
CA ASP A 119 -5.89 -0.79 -14.59
C ASP A 119 -6.76 -1.92 -14.03
N GLY A 120 -7.10 -1.86 -12.75
CA GLY A 120 -7.96 -2.84 -12.10
C GLY A 120 -7.34 -4.24 -11.93
N ILE A 121 -6.01 -4.33 -11.82
CA ILE A 121 -5.37 -5.62 -11.57
C ILE A 121 -5.82 -6.21 -10.22
N SER A 122 -5.81 -7.54 -10.13
CA SER A 122 -6.20 -8.26 -8.91
C SER A 122 -5.15 -8.13 -7.80
N CYS A 123 -5.55 -8.48 -6.57
CA CYS A 123 -4.62 -8.59 -5.45
C CYS A 123 -3.49 -9.59 -5.75
N ALA A 124 -3.80 -10.74 -6.33
CA ALA A 124 -2.80 -11.73 -6.71
C ALA A 124 -1.79 -11.17 -7.72
N GLN A 125 -2.25 -10.40 -8.71
CA GLN A 125 -1.37 -9.73 -9.67
C GLN A 125 -0.50 -8.66 -9.00
N MET A 126 -1.05 -7.87 -8.09
CA MET A 126 -0.30 -6.89 -7.31
C MET A 126 0.82 -7.56 -6.50
N LEU A 127 0.51 -8.64 -5.82
CA LEU A 127 1.50 -9.39 -5.03
C LEU A 127 2.58 -10.03 -5.93
N SER A 128 2.20 -10.51 -7.10
CA SER A 128 3.14 -11.04 -8.09
C SER A 128 4.10 -9.96 -8.59
N GLU A 129 3.63 -8.75 -8.85
CA GLU A 129 4.50 -7.62 -9.23
C GLU A 129 5.49 -7.27 -8.13
N LEU A 130 5.08 -7.35 -6.86
CA LEU A 130 5.92 -6.98 -5.72
C LEU A 130 6.93 -8.04 -5.32
N PHE A 131 6.55 -9.29 -5.36
CA PHE A 131 7.29 -10.39 -4.73
C PHE A 131 7.63 -11.53 -5.68
N GLY A 132 7.16 -11.48 -6.92
CA GLY A 132 7.26 -12.59 -7.89
C GLY A 132 6.16 -13.62 -7.71
N GLU A 133 6.17 -14.65 -8.57
CA GLU A 133 5.19 -15.75 -8.50
C GLU A 133 5.44 -16.64 -7.28
N GLY A 134 4.37 -17.15 -6.70
CA GLY A 134 4.45 -18.16 -5.64
C GLY A 134 3.98 -17.72 -4.26
N ILE A 135 3.40 -16.52 -4.11
CA ILE A 135 2.70 -16.16 -2.88
C ILE A 135 1.34 -16.82 -2.90
N THR A 136 1.17 -17.77 -2.00
CA THR A 136 -0.10 -18.47 -1.81
C THR A 136 -0.91 -17.84 -0.68
N GLU A 137 -2.21 -18.00 -0.74
CA GLU A 137 -3.10 -17.69 0.39
C GLU A 137 -2.65 -18.45 1.65
N GLU A 138 -2.63 -17.77 2.73
CA GLU A 138 -2.33 -18.37 4.04
C GLU A 138 -3.59 -18.63 4.84
#